data_2076450bd079fe87203eca5e186fb9ea
#
_entry.id   2076450bd079fe87203eca5e186fb9ea
#
_cell.length_a   1.000
_cell.length_b   1.000
_cell.length_c   1.000
_cell.angle_alpha   90.00
_cell.angle_beta   90.00
_cell.angle_gamma   90.00
#
_symmetry.space_group_name_H-M   'P 1'
#
loop_
_entity.id
_entity.type
_entity.pdbx_description
1 polymer ?
#
loop_
_entity_poly.entity_id
_entity_poly.type
_entity_poly.pdbx_seq_one_letter_code
_entity_poly.pdbx_strand_id
1 'polypeptide(L)'
;MIEKIRHNILRLVESTIRFKWRISVFLLILPIIILMVFFTLLEMRQSNLFFMIIFLLNYYIAVFILTLIFTRTPPLRIRSPLYFIKGFNYSSSKHHREKYKTQTGHKPLIGAEIGVSEGTHAKEILSFLNIKQLVLVDPWETYVGSYGVAEDKTDLENRYKKTLNKFSNNNKVKIIKDYSVNAAKMFDDEYFDFVYIDGDHSYEAVIKDLDSWYPKLKEYGVMCGDDYGRYSGRGVVKAVSEFAYKHKLVVTCGTDRQFWFVKT
;
A
#
# COMPACT_ATOMS: atom_id res chain seq x y z
N MET A 1 -26.09 9.65 6.62
CA MET A 1 -26.21 8.20 7.01
C MET A 1 -25.04 7.40 6.49
N ILE A 2 -24.66 7.50 5.22
CA ILE A 2 -23.55 6.78 4.57
C ILE A 2 -22.18 7.12 5.19
N GLU A 3 -21.89 8.39 5.50
CA GLU A 3 -20.64 8.81 6.15
C GLU A 3 -20.46 8.22 7.56
N LYS A 4 -21.55 8.09 8.30
CA LYS A 4 -21.53 7.50 9.65
C LYS A 4 -21.24 5.99 9.60
N ILE A 5 -21.77 5.31 8.59
CA ILE A 5 -21.50 3.87 8.33
C ILE A 5 -20.03 3.70 7.92
N ARG A 6 -19.52 4.55 7.04
CA ARG A 6 -18.13 4.54 6.58
C ARG A 6 -17.15 4.81 7.71
N HIS A 7 -17.43 5.82 8.56
CA HIS A 7 -16.60 6.12 9.73
C HIS A 7 -16.55 4.95 10.73
N ASN A 8 -17.68 4.23 10.90
CA ASN A 8 -17.74 3.05 11.74
C ASN A 8 -16.97 1.86 11.14
N ILE A 9 -16.99 1.68 9.82
CA ILE A 9 -16.22 0.64 9.14
C ILE A 9 -14.71 0.93 9.26
N LEU A 10 -14.27 2.17 9.07
CA LEU A 10 -12.87 2.55 9.23
C LEU A 10 -12.39 2.36 10.68
N ARG A 11 -13.21 2.73 11.67
CA ARG A 11 -12.92 2.43 13.09
C ARG A 11 -12.84 0.94 13.37
N LEU A 12 -13.70 0.13 12.73
CA LEU A 12 -13.68 -1.32 12.86
C LEU A 12 -12.38 -1.92 12.29
N VAL A 13 -11.93 -1.44 11.14
CA VAL A 13 -10.67 -1.87 10.50
C VAL A 13 -9.46 -1.46 11.34
N GLU A 14 -9.38 -0.22 11.81
CA GLU A 14 -8.31 0.23 12.72
C GLU A 14 -8.34 -0.53 14.06
N SER A 15 -9.54 -0.78 14.60
CA SER A 15 -9.70 -1.58 15.81
C SER A 15 -9.24 -3.01 15.61
N THR A 16 -9.47 -3.60 14.42
CA THR A 16 -9.07 -4.96 14.09
C THR A 16 -7.54 -5.09 14.00
N ILE A 17 -6.83 -4.06 13.50
CA ILE A 17 -5.36 -4.04 13.43
C ILE A 17 -4.76 -3.91 14.84
N ARG A 18 -5.28 -2.99 15.68
CA ARG A 18 -4.89 -2.87 17.09
C ARG A 18 -5.30 -4.11 17.91
N PHE A 19 -6.39 -4.74 17.54
CA PHE A 19 -6.91 -5.97 18.14
C PHE A 19 -5.98 -7.16 17.89
N LYS A 20 -5.38 -7.31 16.70
CA LYS A 20 -4.40 -8.37 16.44
C LYS A 20 -3.17 -8.30 17.35
N TRP A 21 -2.66 -7.11 17.61
CA TRP A 21 -1.52 -6.94 18.53
C TRP A 21 -1.92 -7.22 19.98
N ARG A 22 -3.12 -6.77 20.38
CA ARG A 22 -3.69 -7.04 21.71
C ARG A 22 -4.01 -8.51 21.92
N ILE A 23 -4.51 -9.22 20.90
CA ILE A 23 -4.75 -10.67 20.96
C ILE A 23 -3.43 -11.41 21.12
N SER A 24 -2.36 -11.05 20.41
CA SER A 24 -1.06 -11.71 20.56
C SER A 24 -0.50 -11.51 21.97
N VAL A 25 -0.61 -10.32 22.54
CA VAL A 25 -0.21 -10.03 23.93
C VAL A 25 -1.13 -10.75 24.91
N PHE A 26 -2.43 -10.78 24.67
CA PHE A 26 -3.41 -11.45 25.51
C PHE A 26 -3.20 -12.97 25.53
N LEU A 27 -2.93 -13.58 24.37
CA LEU A 27 -2.62 -15.01 24.26
C LEU A 27 -1.28 -15.39 24.94
N LEU A 28 -0.34 -14.44 25.09
CA LEU A 28 0.89 -14.65 25.84
C LEU A 28 0.70 -14.53 27.36
N ILE A 29 -0.17 -13.62 27.80
CA ILE A 29 -0.37 -13.31 29.22
C ILE A 29 -1.46 -14.20 29.86
N LEU A 30 -2.51 -14.54 29.10
CA LEU A 30 -3.65 -15.30 29.60
C LEU A 30 -3.28 -16.62 30.31
N PRO A 31 -2.39 -17.48 29.75
CA PRO A 31 -2.01 -18.71 30.44
C PRO A 31 -1.21 -18.48 31.72
N ILE A 32 -0.43 -17.39 31.77
CA ILE A 32 0.29 -17.01 32.97
C ILE A 32 -0.70 -16.64 34.09
N ILE A 33 -1.74 -15.86 33.73
CA ILE A 33 -2.81 -15.50 34.67
C ILE A 33 -3.59 -16.72 35.12
N ILE A 34 -4.00 -17.61 34.19
CA ILE A 34 -4.73 -18.85 34.50
C ILE A 34 -3.89 -19.72 35.44
N LEU A 35 -2.60 -19.84 35.19
CA LEU A 35 -1.68 -20.57 36.05
C LEU A 35 -1.56 -19.95 37.44
N MET A 36 -1.42 -18.62 37.54
CA MET A 36 -1.38 -17.92 38.84
C MET A 36 -2.65 -18.16 39.63
N VAL A 37 -3.84 -18.08 38.98
CA VAL A 37 -5.14 -18.37 39.60
C VAL A 37 -5.24 -19.82 40.02
N PHE A 38 -4.79 -20.75 39.18
CA PHE A 38 -4.79 -22.18 39.49
C PHE A 38 -3.89 -22.49 40.70
N PHE A 39 -2.70 -21.85 40.79
CA PHE A 39 -1.81 -21.99 41.94
C PHE A 39 -2.36 -21.39 43.24
N THR A 40 -3.10 -20.27 43.14
CA THR A 40 -3.71 -19.65 44.32
C THR A 40 -4.95 -20.38 44.83
N LEU A 41 -5.65 -21.14 43.97
CA LEU A 41 -6.87 -21.88 44.31
C LEU A 41 -6.64 -23.33 44.76
N LEU A 42 -5.45 -23.89 44.47
CA LEU A 42 -5.10 -25.26 44.83
C LEU A 42 -3.82 -25.24 45.67
N GLU A 43 -3.84 -25.73 46.90
CA GLU A 43 -2.63 -26.04 47.68
C GLU A 43 -1.87 -27.17 46.95
N MET A 44 -0.91 -26.77 46.10
CA MET A 44 -0.27 -27.68 45.17
C MET A 44 0.88 -28.45 45.81
N ARG A 45 0.83 -29.77 45.77
CA ARG A 45 1.94 -30.68 46.10
C ARG A 45 2.98 -30.69 44.97
N GLN A 46 4.25 -30.97 45.31
CA GLN A 46 5.39 -30.98 44.39
C GLN A 46 5.19 -31.78 43.09
N SER A 47 4.37 -32.85 43.13
CA SER A 47 4.04 -33.70 41.97
C SER A 47 3.35 -32.97 40.83
N ASN A 48 2.68 -31.84 41.09
CA ASN A 48 1.95 -31.09 40.10
C ASN A 48 2.82 -30.11 39.33
N LEU A 49 4.00 -29.74 39.83
CA LEU A 49 4.95 -28.85 39.17
C LEU A 49 5.43 -29.42 37.83
N PHE A 50 5.68 -30.74 37.78
CA PHE A 50 6.09 -31.42 36.55
C PHE A 50 5.03 -31.33 35.45
N PHE A 51 3.76 -31.60 35.73
CA PHE A 51 2.67 -31.48 34.78
C PHE A 51 2.45 -30.05 34.32
N MET A 52 2.67 -29.10 35.19
CA MET A 52 2.57 -27.67 34.87
C MET A 52 3.67 -27.23 33.89
N ILE A 53 4.89 -27.64 34.10
CA ILE A 53 6.01 -27.34 33.18
C ILE A 53 5.73 -27.93 31.81
N ILE A 54 5.25 -29.19 31.74
CA ILE A 54 4.88 -29.82 30.47
C ILE A 54 3.74 -29.06 29.78
N PHE A 55 2.72 -28.65 30.53
CA PHE A 55 1.59 -27.86 29.96
C PHE A 55 2.06 -26.54 29.40
N LEU A 56 2.88 -25.79 30.13
CA LEU A 56 3.47 -24.54 29.66
C LEU A 56 4.33 -24.74 28.41
N LEU A 57 5.19 -25.76 28.40
CA LEU A 57 6.05 -26.07 27.28
C LEU A 57 5.23 -26.38 26.03
N ASN A 58 4.20 -27.22 26.13
CA ASN A 58 3.31 -27.53 25.02
C ASN A 58 2.52 -26.31 24.54
N TYR A 59 2.05 -25.46 25.47
CA TYR A 59 1.36 -24.23 25.12
C TYR A 59 2.28 -23.27 24.34
N TYR A 60 3.51 -23.02 24.82
CA TYR A 60 4.45 -22.14 24.11
C TYR A 60 4.90 -22.73 22.78
N ILE A 61 5.06 -24.04 22.67
CA ILE A 61 5.33 -24.72 21.40
C ILE A 61 4.14 -24.51 20.42
N ALA A 62 2.92 -24.68 20.88
CA ALA A 62 1.74 -24.47 20.05
C ALA A 62 1.61 -23.00 19.61
N VAL A 63 1.81 -22.04 20.52
CA VAL A 63 1.84 -20.60 20.19
C VAL A 63 2.96 -20.27 19.21
N PHE A 64 4.15 -20.86 19.40
CA PHE A 64 5.29 -20.70 18.50
C PHE A 64 4.99 -21.27 17.10
N ILE A 65 4.42 -22.47 17.03
CA ILE A 65 3.99 -23.09 15.76
C ILE A 65 2.90 -22.24 15.07
N LEU A 66 1.88 -21.79 15.82
CA LEU A 66 0.86 -20.90 15.30
C LEU A 66 1.48 -19.58 14.80
N THR A 67 2.40 -18.99 15.57
CA THR A 67 3.12 -17.79 15.15
C THR A 67 3.91 -18.05 13.87
N LEU A 68 4.61 -19.17 13.75
CA LEU A 68 5.31 -19.56 12.53
C LEU A 68 4.35 -19.81 11.36
N ILE A 69 3.20 -20.42 11.59
CA ILE A 69 2.17 -20.63 10.57
C ILE A 69 1.61 -19.25 10.13
N PHE A 70 1.26 -18.37 11.08
CA PHE A 70 0.73 -17.04 10.79
C PHE A 70 1.78 -16.06 10.26
N THR A 71 3.08 -16.28 10.52
CA THR A 71 4.17 -15.49 9.95
C THR A 71 4.74 -16.10 8.67
N ARG A 72 4.62 -17.43 8.48
CA ARG A 72 4.99 -18.14 7.23
C ARG A 72 3.87 -18.26 6.22
N THR A 73 2.60 -18.22 6.64
CA THR A 73 1.60 -17.77 5.67
C THR A 73 2.07 -16.39 5.27
N PRO A 74 2.48 -16.18 4.00
CA PRO A 74 2.83 -14.84 3.58
C PRO A 74 1.66 -13.99 4.03
N PRO A 75 1.88 -12.95 4.84
CA PRO A 75 0.81 -12.01 5.15
C PRO A 75 0.23 -11.75 3.80
N LEU A 76 -1.07 -11.90 3.64
CA LEU A 76 -1.73 -11.73 2.36
C LEU A 76 -1.04 -10.56 1.66
N ARG A 77 0.00 -10.87 0.89
CA ARG A 77 0.87 -9.90 0.21
C ARG A 77 0.14 -9.22 -0.96
N ILE A 78 -1.14 -9.51 -1.07
CA ILE A 78 -2.16 -8.79 -1.85
C ILE A 78 -2.52 -7.45 -1.18
N ARG A 79 -1.58 -6.83 -0.47
CA ARG A 79 -1.87 -5.62 0.31
C ARG A 79 -1.11 -4.39 -0.20
N SER A 80 -0.27 -4.58 -1.18
CA SER A 80 0.40 -3.51 -1.91
C SER A 80 -0.10 -3.51 -3.35
N PRO A 81 -0.36 -2.34 -3.94
CA PRO A 81 -0.73 -2.23 -5.34
C PRO A 81 0.29 -2.88 -6.27
N LEU A 82 1.58 -2.86 -5.93
CA LEU A 82 2.62 -3.52 -6.73
C LEU A 82 2.43 -5.05 -6.78
N TYR A 83 2.03 -5.67 -5.67
CA TYR A 83 1.69 -7.10 -5.65
C TYR A 83 0.42 -7.39 -6.43
N PHE A 84 -0.58 -6.50 -6.35
CA PHE A 84 -1.79 -6.60 -7.16
C PHE A 84 -1.46 -6.52 -8.65
N ILE A 85 -0.69 -5.52 -9.08
CA ILE A 85 -0.24 -5.34 -10.47
C ILE A 85 0.54 -6.57 -10.94
N LYS A 86 1.48 -7.06 -10.12
CA LYS A 86 2.25 -8.28 -10.42
C LYS A 86 1.35 -9.50 -10.52
N GLY A 87 0.48 -9.73 -9.55
CA GLY A 87 -0.45 -10.86 -9.55
C GLY A 87 -1.44 -10.81 -10.70
N PHE A 88 -1.94 -9.63 -11.01
CA PHE A 88 -2.83 -9.37 -12.14
C PHE A 88 -2.13 -9.65 -13.49
N ASN A 89 -0.88 -9.23 -13.60
CA ASN A 89 -0.04 -9.46 -14.80
C ASN A 89 0.40 -10.92 -14.94
N TYR A 90 0.61 -11.63 -13.80
CA TYR A 90 1.05 -13.02 -13.78
C TYR A 90 -0.08 -14.04 -13.56
N SER A 91 -1.34 -13.58 -13.41
CA SER A 91 -2.44 -14.51 -13.21
C SER A 91 -2.56 -15.46 -14.40
N SER A 92 -2.18 -16.69 -14.16
CA SER A 92 -2.32 -17.78 -15.12
C SER A 92 -3.77 -18.31 -15.22
N SER A 93 -4.67 -17.87 -14.33
CA SER A 93 -6.03 -18.36 -14.35
C SER A 93 -6.77 -17.81 -15.56
N LYS A 94 -7.22 -18.72 -16.42
CA LYS A 94 -8.04 -18.44 -17.60
C LYS A 94 -9.26 -17.57 -17.24
N HIS A 95 -9.88 -17.86 -16.07
CA HIS A 95 -11.03 -17.16 -15.55
C HIS A 95 -10.74 -15.68 -15.24
N HIS A 96 -9.57 -15.34 -14.67
CA HIS A 96 -9.19 -13.95 -14.42
C HIS A 96 -8.93 -13.19 -15.71
N ARG A 97 -8.26 -13.82 -16.67
CA ARG A 97 -8.01 -13.25 -18.00
C ARG A 97 -9.31 -13.03 -18.79
N GLU A 98 -10.25 -13.96 -18.71
CA GLU A 98 -11.55 -13.84 -19.37
C GLU A 98 -12.42 -12.77 -18.70
N LYS A 99 -12.43 -12.73 -17.36
CA LYS A 99 -13.22 -11.75 -16.60
C LYS A 99 -12.78 -10.31 -16.83
N TYR A 100 -11.46 -10.07 -16.95
CA TYR A 100 -10.90 -8.72 -17.09
C TYR A 100 -10.26 -8.48 -18.45
N LYS A 101 -10.43 -9.40 -19.42
CA LYS A 101 -9.84 -9.34 -20.78
C LYS A 101 -8.35 -9.00 -20.79
N THR A 102 -7.63 -9.35 -19.72
CA THR A 102 -6.21 -9.02 -19.60
C THR A 102 -5.40 -9.87 -20.57
N GLN A 103 -4.91 -9.24 -21.62
CA GLN A 103 -3.98 -9.85 -22.59
C GLN A 103 -2.56 -9.96 -22.06
N THR A 104 -2.30 -9.57 -20.81
CA THR A 104 -0.96 -9.31 -20.29
C THR A 104 -0.34 -10.48 -19.57
N GLY A 105 -0.32 -11.67 -20.18
CA GLY A 105 0.66 -12.67 -19.75
C GLY A 105 2.08 -12.18 -20.01
N HIS A 106 2.86 -11.83 -18.96
CA HIS A 106 4.29 -11.51 -19.02
C HIS A 106 4.74 -10.31 -19.88
N LYS A 107 3.83 -9.50 -20.42
CA LYS A 107 4.24 -8.29 -21.15
C LYS A 107 4.90 -7.28 -20.23
N PRO A 108 6.02 -6.66 -20.65
CA PRO A 108 6.63 -5.57 -19.89
C PRO A 108 5.68 -4.39 -19.80
N LEU A 109 5.55 -3.81 -18.59
CA LEU A 109 4.60 -2.75 -18.25
C LEU A 109 5.17 -1.37 -18.53
N ILE A 110 4.28 -0.44 -18.92
CA ILE A 110 4.53 1.00 -18.94
C ILE A 110 3.83 1.60 -17.73
N GLY A 111 4.59 2.22 -16.84
CA GLY A 111 4.05 2.84 -15.63
C GLY A 111 4.47 4.29 -15.46
N ALA A 112 3.77 5.00 -14.58
CA ALA A 112 4.16 6.32 -14.10
C ALA A 112 4.14 6.37 -12.58
N GLU A 113 5.06 7.14 -12.01
CA GLU A 113 5.10 7.52 -10.59
C GLU A 113 5.05 9.05 -10.51
N ILE A 114 4.07 9.56 -9.75
CA ILE A 114 3.80 10.98 -9.54
C ILE A 114 4.17 11.32 -8.12
N GLY A 115 5.17 12.18 -7.92
CA GLY A 115 5.83 12.38 -6.64
C GLY A 115 6.93 11.36 -6.42
N VAL A 116 8.14 11.73 -6.79
CA VAL A 116 9.28 10.79 -6.88
C VAL A 116 10.28 11.00 -5.74
N SER A 117 10.40 12.24 -5.28
CA SER A 117 11.39 12.64 -4.28
C SER A 117 12.81 12.17 -4.66
N GLU A 118 13.41 11.24 -3.91
CA GLU A 118 14.74 10.67 -4.18
C GLU A 118 14.70 9.40 -5.06
N GLY A 119 13.53 8.98 -5.56
CA GLY A 119 13.37 7.79 -6.43
C GLY A 119 13.57 6.46 -5.70
N THR A 120 13.26 6.40 -4.41
CA THR A 120 13.38 5.15 -3.64
C THR A 120 12.31 4.16 -4.03
N HIS A 121 11.05 4.61 -4.08
CA HIS A 121 9.93 3.76 -4.50
C HIS A 121 10.01 3.39 -5.99
N ALA A 122 10.46 4.30 -6.87
CA ALA A 122 10.75 3.99 -8.27
C ALA A 122 11.72 2.80 -8.43
N LYS A 123 12.76 2.73 -7.57
CA LYS A 123 13.70 1.60 -7.54
C LYS A 123 12.98 0.30 -7.14
N GLU A 124 12.05 0.34 -6.20
CA GLU A 124 11.25 -0.81 -5.80
C GLU A 124 10.35 -1.28 -6.95
N ILE A 125 9.66 -0.36 -7.62
CA ILE A 125 8.83 -0.65 -8.80
C ILE A 125 9.66 -1.40 -9.85
N LEU A 126 10.84 -0.87 -10.22
CA LEU A 126 11.73 -1.46 -11.22
C LEU A 126 12.27 -2.83 -10.81
N SER A 127 12.52 -3.05 -9.52
CA SER A 127 13.02 -4.33 -9.02
C SER A 127 11.93 -5.40 -8.94
N PHE A 128 10.69 -4.97 -8.76
CA PHE A 128 9.57 -5.86 -8.45
C PHE A 128 8.71 -6.20 -9.66
N LEU A 129 8.51 -5.24 -10.57
CA LEU A 129 7.69 -5.41 -11.78
C LEU A 129 8.55 -5.56 -13.03
N ASN A 130 8.02 -6.28 -14.02
CA ASN A 130 8.64 -6.33 -15.36
C ASN A 130 8.30 -5.03 -16.10
N ILE A 131 9.17 -4.04 -16.03
CA ILE A 131 8.96 -2.71 -16.60
C ILE A 131 9.58 -2.60 -17.99
N LYS A 132 8.79 -2.11 -18.96
CA LYS A 132 9.25 -1.62 -20.25
C LYS A 132 9.70 -0.16 -20.16
N GLN A 133 8.87 0.67 -19.53
CA GLN A 133 9.15 2.07 -19.29
C GLN A 133 8.51 2.53 -17.99
N LEU A 134 9.25 3.26 -17.16
CA LEU A 134 8.76 3.94 -15.97
C LEU A 134 8.99 5.44 -16.14
N VAL A 135 7.91 6.20 -16.13
CA VAL A 135 7.92 7.66 -16.16
C VAL A 135 7.89 8.17 -14.74
N LEU A 136 8.86 8.98 -14.36
CA LEU A 136 9.01 9.59 -13.05
C LEU A 136 8.72 11.08 -13.16
N VAL A 137 7.68 11.56 -12.47
CA VAL A 137 7.21 12.94 -12.54
C VAL A 137 7.28 13.58 -11.16
N ASP A 138 8.02 14.66 -11.04
CA ASP A 138 8.12 15.47 -9.83
C ASP A 138 8.58 16.88 -10.22
N PRO A 139 8.04 17.96 -9.66
CA PRO A 139 8.52 19.30 -9.96
C PRO A 139 9.88 19.58 -9.32
N TRP A 140 10.21 18.92 -8.21
CA TRP A 140 11.37 19.27 -7.35
C TRP A 140 11.49 20.77 -7.12
N GLU A 141 10.34 21.40 -6.92
CA GLU A 141 10.22 22.84 -6.66
C GLU A 141 9.55 23.08 -5.32
N THR A 142 9.85 24.22 -4.72
CA THR A 142 9.23 24.61 -3.45
C THR A 142 7.75 24.91 -3.64
N TYR A 143 6.90 24.24 -2.90
CA TYR A 143 5.48 24.55 -2.80
C TYR A 143 5.00 24.39 -1.35
N VAL A 144 3.90 25.04 -1.02
CA VAL A 144 3.27 24.87 0.28
C VAL A 144 2.34 23.68 0.17
N GLY A 145 2.83 22.51 0.57
CA GLY A 145 2.04 21.27 0.54
C GLY A 145 0.99 21.20 1.65
N SER A 146 0.37 20.04 1.76
CA SER A 146 -0.70 19.74 2.74
C SER A 146 -0.30 19.96 4.20
N TYR A 147 1.00 20.05 4.50
CA TYR A 147 1.53 20.31 5.85
C TYR A 147 1.71 21.80 6.16
N GLY A 148 1.43 22.70 5.23
CA GLY A 148 1.56 24.15 5.43
C GLY A 148 3.00 24.66 5.54
N VAL A 149 3.99 23.83 5.30
CA VAL A 149 5.42 24.17 5.34
C VAL A 149 6.02 24.04 3.93
N ALA A 150 6.71 25.08 3.49
CA ALA A 150 7.47 25.04 2.25
C ALA A 150 8.73 24.20 2.45
N GLU A 151 8.99 23.28 1.54
CA GLU A 151 10.24 22.51 1.55
C GLU A 151 11.44 23.40 1.10
N ASP A 152 12.62 23.09 1.64
CA ASP A 152 13.84 23.83 1.30
C ASP A 152 14.25 23.56 -0.16
N LYS A 153 14.54 24.62 -0.90
CA LYS A 153 14.91 24.54 -2.31
C LYS A 153 16.18 23.72 -2.54
N THR A 154 17.15 23.82 -1.65
CA THR A 154 18.41 23.09 -1.73
C THR A 154 18.18 21.59 -1.53
N ASP A 155 17.30 21.22 -0.62
CA ASP A 155 16.92 19.83 -0.38
C ASP A 155 16.23 19.23 -1.61
N LEU A 156 15.29 19.94 -2.21
CA LEU A 156 14.58 19.50 -3.41
C LEU A 156 15.54 19.30 -4.59
N GLU A 157 16.46 20.23 -4.80
CA GLU A 157 17.49 20.10 -5.84
C GLU A 157 18.43 18.92 -5.58
N ASN A 158 18.77 18.66 -4.31
CA ASN A 158 19.57 17.50 -3.93
C ASN A 158 18.82 16.18 -4.19
N ARG A 159 17.52 16.11 -3.89
CA ARG A 159 16.66 14.94 -4.19
C ARG A 159 16.59 14.72 -5.70
N TYR A 160 16.43 15.76 -6.49
CA TYR A 160 16.47 15.68 -7.95
C TYR A 160 17.78 15.10 -8.48
N LYS A 161 18.93 15.64 -8.02
CA LYS A 161 20.26 15.13 -8.37
C LYS A 161 20.44 13.66 -7.98
N LYS A 162 19.99 13.27 -6.79
CA LYS A 162 20.01 11.86 -6.36
C LYS A 162 19.21 10.97 -7.30
N THR A 163 18.03 11.42 -7.72
CA THR A 163 17.17 10.69 -8.66
C THR A 163 17.81 10.57 -10.04
N LEU A 164 18.37 11.65 -10.57
CA LEU A 164 19.12 11.63 -11.83
C LEU A 164 20.28 10.62 -11.78
N ASN A 165 21.10 10.70 -10.73
CA ASN A 165 22.26 9.80 -10.57
C ASN A 165 21.80 8.32 -10.41
N LYS A 166 20.73 8.08 -9.66
CA LYS A 166 20.21 6.73 -9.42
C LYS A 166 19.77 6.04 -10.70
N PHE A 167 19.24 6.78 -11.66
CA PHE A 167 18.68 6.23 -12.91
C PHE A 167 19.46 6.61 -14.18
N SER A 168 20.63 7.25 -14.05
CA SER A 168 21.45 7.74 -15.17
C SER A 168 21.72 6.68 -16.26
N ASN A 169 21.91 5.43 -15.85
CA ASN A 169 22.22 4.32 -16.77
C ASN A 169 21.02 3.40 -17.00
N ASN A 170 19.81 3.81 -16.65
CA ASN A 170 18.62 2.99 -16.81
C ASN A 170 17.75 3.50 -17.97
N ASN A 171 17.89 2.88 -19.13
CA ASN A 171 17.15 3.24 -20.35
C ASN A 171 15.63 3.01 -20.27
N LYS A 172 15.14 2.34 -19.21
CA LYS A 172 13.71 2.14 -18.95
C LYS A 172 13.10 3.32 -18.23
N VAL A 173 13.89 4.23 -17.67
CA VAL A 173 13.41 5.35 -16.86
C VAL A 173 13.40 6.65 -17.67
N LYS A 174 12.26 7.34 -17.65
CA LYS A 174 12.11 8.69 -18.18
C LYS A 174 11.77 9.63 -17.02
N ILE A 175 12.64 10.60 -16.74
CA ILE A 175 12.43 11.61 -15.68
C ILE A 175 11.86 12.87 -16.32
N ILE A 176 10.79 13.40 -15.73
CA ILE A 176 10.13 14.65 -16.13
C ILE A 176 10.12 15.56 -14.91
N LYS A 177 10.88 16.64 -14.97
CA LYS A 177 10.87 17.71 -13.97
C LYS A 177 9.78 18.70 -14.32
N ASP A 178 8.57 18.44 -13.90
CA ASP A 178 7.39 19.28 -14.14
C ASP A 178 6.27 18.92 -13.14
N TYR A 179 5.29 19.79 -13.05
CA TYR A 179 4.06 19.53 -12.32
C TYR A 179 3.26 18.41 -12.98
N SER A 180 2.64 17.59 -12.15
CA SER A 180 1.88 16.40 -12.53
C SER A 180 0.90 16.65 -13.68
N VAL A 181 0.06 17.68 -13.55
CA VAL A 181 -0.97 18.04 -14.55
C VAL A 181 -0.36 18.42 -15.91
N ASN A 182 0.80 19.06 -15.92
CA ASN A 182 1.49 19.40 -17.19
C ASN A 182 2.12 18.16 -17.82
N ALA A 183 2.76 17.33 -17.00
CA ALA A 183 3.37 16.09 -17.46
C ALA A 183 2.33 15.13 -18.06
N ALA A 184 1.11 15.06 -17.49
CA ALA A 184 0.04 14.24 -18.03
C ALA A 184 -0.34 14.61 -19.48
N LYS A 185 -0.26 15.89 -19.86
CA LYS A 185 -0.55 16.36 -21.22
C LYS A 185 0.44 15.89 -22.29
N MET A 186 1.61 15.38 -21.85
CA MET A 186 2.66 14.87 -22.75
C MET A 186 2.37 13.45 -23.25
N PHE A 187 1.31 12.83 -22.78
CA PHE A 187 0.97 11.44 -23.09
C PHE A 187 -0.42 11.32 -23.70
N ASP A 188 -0.54 10.39 -24.62
CA ASP A 188 -1.83 10.02 -25.18
C ASP A 188 -2.71 9.34 -24.13
N ASP A 189 -4.01 9.30 -24.36
CA ASP A 189 -4.92 8.51 -23.57
C ASP A 189 -4.60 7.02 -23.74
N GLU A 190 -4.89 6.24 -22.73
CA GLU A 190 -4.66 4.77 -22.71
C GLU A 190 -3.19 4.36 -22.95
N TYR A 191 -2.24 5.16 -22.47
CA TYR A 191 -0.81 4.90 -22.62
C TYR A 191 -0.25 3.99 -21.53
N PHE A 192 -0.67 4.17 -20.25
CA PHE A 192 -0.10 3.53 -19.09
C PHE A 192 -0.84 2.25 -18.66
N ASP A 193 -0.09 1.24 -18.24
CA ASP A 193 -0.63 0.04 -17.60
C ASP A 193 -0.93 0.30 -16.12
N PHE A 194 -0.17 1.19 -15.48
CA PHE A 194 -0.44 1.69 -14.13
C PHE A 194 0.08 3.10 -13.91
N VAL A 195 -0.53 3.81 -12.96
CA VAL A 195 -0.08 5.11 -12.45
C VAL A 195 -0.10 5.08 -10.94
N TYR A 196 1.01 5.45 -10.30
CA TYR A 196 1.18 5.55 -8.86
C TYR A 196 1.24 7.02 -8.45
N ILE A 197 0.31 7.45 -7.58
CA ILE A 197 0.19 8.82 -7.09
C ILE A 197 0.72 8.90 -5.67
N ASP A 198 1.77 9.70 -5.46
CA ASP A 198 2.44 9.94 -4.18
C ASP A 198 3.03 11.36 -4.10
N GLY A 199 2.31 12.33 -4.65
CA GLY A 199 2.70 13.74 -4.67
C GLY A 199 2.17 14.52 -3.46
N ASP A 200 1.60 15.71 -3.69
CA ASP A 200 0.95 16.48 -2.63
C ASP A 200 -0.36 15.81 -2.20
N HIS A 201 -0.50 15.58 -0.88
CA HIS A 201 -1.61 14.85 -0.28
C HIS A 201 -2.84 15.73 0.03
N SER A 202 -2.84 17.00 -0.44
CA SER A 202 -4.03 17.85 -0.37
C SER A 202 -5.15 17.30 -1.25
N TYR A 203 -6.40 17.56 -0.86
CA TYR A 203 -7.56 17.13 -1.65
C TYR A 203 -7.50 17.67 -3.09
N GLU A 204 -7.14 18.96 -3.21
CA GLU A 204 -7.10 19.68 -4.48
C GLU A 204 -6.02 19.16 -5.43
N ALA A 205 -4.87 18.74 -4.89
CA ALA A 205 -3.79 18.16 -5.68
C ALA A 205 -4.16 16.74 -6.14
N VAL A 206 -4.58 15.89 -5.22
CA VAL A 206 -4.92 14.49 -5.53
C VAL A 206 -6.07 14.38 -6.52
N ILE A 207 -7.12 15.23 -6.40
CA ILE A 207 -8.24 15.19 -7.36
C ILE A 207 -7.80 15.63 -8.77
N LYS A 208 -6.90 16.61 -8.87
CA LYS A 208 -6.31 17.03 -10.15
C LYS A 208 -5.42 15.92 -10.76
N ASP A 209 -4.65 15.24 -9.95
CA ASP A 209 -3.83 14.12 -10.39
C ASP A 209 -4.73 12.98 -10.94
N LEU A 210 -5.74 12.59 -10.17
CA LEU A 210 -6.68 11.56 -10.59
C LEU A 210 -7.38 11.94 -11.90
N ASP A 211 -7.92 13.16 -12.01
CA ASP A 211 -8.61 13.63 -13.22
C ASP A 211 -7.65 13.69 -14.44
N SER A 212 -6.36 14.04 -14.22
CA SER A 212 -5.38 14.19 -15.30
C SER A 212 -4.81 12.87 -15.79
N TRP A 213 -4.56 11.93 -14.86
CA TRP A 213 -3.89 10.67 -15.18
C TRP A 213 -4.84 9.49 -15.44
N TYR A 214 -6.09 9.56 -14.99
CA TYR A 214 -7.05 8.48 -15.23
C TYR A 214 -7.34 8.26 -16.72
N PRO A 215 -7.52 9.29 -17.58
CA PRO A 215 -7.64 9.09 -19.02
C PRO A 215 -6.41 8.40 -19.64
N LYS A 216 -5.21 8.65 -19.06
CA LYS A 216 -3.95 8.10 -19.55
C LYS A 216 -3.74 6.62 -19.21
N LEU A 217 -4.55 6.04 -18.32
CA LEU A 217 -4.58 4.61 -18.08
C LEU A 217 -5.28 3.89 -19.22
N LYS A 218 -4.72 2.75 -19.61
CA LYS A 218 -5.38 1.78 -20.49
C LYS A 218 -6.65 1.23 -19.84
N GLU A 219 -7.54 0.68 -20.65
CA GLU A 219 -8.61 -0.18 -20.14
C GLU A 219 -8.00 -1.30 -19.29
N TYR A 220 -8.53 -1.52 -18.10
CA TYR A 220 -8.00 -2.41 -17.05
C TYR A 220 -6.63 -2.00 -16.49
N GLY A 221 -6.14 -0.80 -16.77
CA GLY A 221 -4.97 -0.22 -16.09
C GLY A 221 -5.26 0.06 -14.63
N VAL A 222 -4.20 0.12 -13.82
CA VAL A 222 -4.29 0.28 -12.36
C VAL A 222 -3.91 1.69 -11.94
N MET A 223 -4.85 2.43 -11.34
CA MET A 223 -4.55 3.63 -10.58
C MET A 223 -4.27 3.23 -9.14
N CYS A 224 -3.16 3.68 -8.59
CA CYS A 224 -2.79 3.40 -7.21
C CYS A 224 -2.04 4.56 -6.57
N GLY A 225 -1.82 4.52 -5.26
CA GLY A 225 -1.08 5.57 -4.55
C GLY A 225 -0.96 5.31 -3.06
N ASP A 226 -0.30 6.23 -2.36
CA ASP A 226 -0.01 6.14 -0.94
C ASP A 226 -0.90 7.06 -0.08
N ASP A 227 -0.64 7.04 1.20
CA ASP A 227 -1.26 7.85 2.27
C ASP A 227 -2.78 7.76 2.40
N TYR A 228 -3.43 6.72 1.87
CA TYR A 228 -4.85 6.48 2.05
C TYR A 228 -5.17 6.06 3.48
N GLY A 229 -5.56 7.02 4.33
CA GLY A 229 -5.94 6.77 5.73
C GLY A 229 -4.99 7.36 6.80
N ARG A 230 -3.96 8.12 6.43
CA ARG A 230 -3.16 8.91 7.38
C ARG A 230 -3.92 10.12 7.90
N TYR A 231 -3.48 10.65 9.04
CA TYR A 231 -3.96 11.94 9.55
C TYR A 231 -3.73 13.06 8.52
N SER A 232 -2.57 13.06 7.87
CA SER A 232 -2.20 13.91 6.73
C SER A 232 -2.91 13.54 5.43
N GLY A 233 -3.34 12.30 5.28
CA GLY A 233 -3.99 11.77 4.09
C GLY A 233 -5.51 11.92 4.05
N ARG A 234 -6.12 12.78 4.87
CA ARG A 234 -7.56 13.05 4.77
C ARG A 234 -7.95 13.59 3.39
N GLY A 235 -7.07 14.40 2.78
CA GLY A 235 -7.22 14.87 1.42
C GLY A 235 -7.27 13.72 0.43
N VAL A 236 -6.30 12.79 0.53
CA VAL A 236 -6.20 11.59 -0.30
C VAL A 236 -7.46 10.73 -0.19
N VAL A 237 -7.88 10.40 1.04
CA VAL A 237 -9.09 9.59 1.27
C VAL A 237 -10.34 10.22 0.65
N LYS A 238 -10.49 11.55 0.83
CA LYS A 238 -11.63 12.29 0.28
C LYS A 238 -11.60 12.29 -1.24
N ALA A 239 -10.48 12.70 -1.84
CA ALA A 239 -10.32 12.79 -3.29
C ALA A 239 -10.54 11.44 -3.99
N VAL A 240 -9.85 10.40 -3.52
CA VAL A 240 -9.96 9.05 -4.10
C VAL A 240 -11.38 8.50 -3.97
N SER A 241 -12.04 8.74 -2.83
CA SER A 241 -13.41 8.23 -2.62
C SER A 241 -14.44 8.93 -3.46
N GLU A 242 -14.35 10.25 -3.62
CA GLU A 242 -15.25 11.03 -4.46
C GLU A 242 -15.04 10.72 -5.94
N PHE A 243 -13.76 10.60 -6.35
CA PHE A 243 -13.41 10.19 -7.70
C PHE A 243 -13.96 8.79 -8.02
N ALA A 244 -13.72 7.82 -7.14
CA ALA A 244 -14.18 6.46 -7.34
C ALA A 244 -15.72 6.38 -7.37
N TYR A 245 -16.42 7.14 -6.52
CA TYR A 245 -17.88 7.22 -6.56
C TYR A 245 -18.39 7.77 -7.90
N LYS A 246 -17.79 8.89 -8.37
CA LYS A 246 -18.13 9.52 -9.66
C LYS A 246 -17.97 8.55 -10.83
N HIS A 247 -16.90 7.74 -10.82
CA HIS A 247 -16.57 6.81 -11.90
C HIS A 247 -17.05 5.37 -11.65
N LYS A 248 -17.83 5.12 -10.58
CA LYS A 248 -18.36 3.80 -10.19
C LYS A 248 -17.26 2.74 -9.98
N LEU A 249 -16.10 3.14 -9.46
CA LEU A 249 -14.95 2.28 -9.23
C LEU A 249 -14.97 1.71 -7.83
N VAL A 250 -14.36 0.53 -7.67
CA VAL A 250 -14.16 -0.12 -6.37
C VAL A 250 -12.74 0.16 -5.88
N VAL A 251 -12.61 0.92 -4.79
CA VAL A 251 -11.33 1.20 -4.16
C VAL A 251 -10.95 0.03 -3.25
N THR A 252 -9.77 -0.50 -3.46
CA THR A 252 -9.13 -1.45 -2.56
C THR A 252 -8.06 -0.73 -1.74
N CYS A 253 -7.98 -1.05 -0.44
CA CYS A 253 -6.99 -0.46 0.47
C CYS A 253 -6.00 -1.51 0.93
N GLY A 254 -4.71 -1.18 0.86
CA GLY A 254 -3.63 -1.98 1.42
C GLY A 254 -3.47 -1.79 2.94
N THR A 255 -2.62 -2.62 3.57
CA THR A 255 -2.28 -2.47 5.00
C THR A 255 -1.39 -1.28 5.28
N ASP A 256 -0.58 -0.89 4.32
CA ASP A 256 0.40 0.19 4.42
C ASP A 256 -0.17 1.52 3.93
N ARG A 257 -1.50 1.68 4.02
CA ARG A 257 -2.23 2.89 3.63
C ARG A 257 -2.16 3.20 2.14
N GLN A 258 -1.89 2.22 1.32
CA GLN A 258 -1.95 2.33 -0.12
C GLN A 258 -3.36 2.03 -0.62
N PHE A 259 -3.74 2.67 -1.72
CA PHE A 259 -4.99 2.40 -2.41
C PHE A 259 -4.74 1.96 -3.85
N TRP A 260 -5.70 1.28 -4.43
CA TRP A 260 -5.75 1.05 -5.87
C TRP A 260 -7.16 0.77 -6.35
N PHE A 261 -7.39 1.04 -7.61
CA PHE A 261 -8.56 0.63 -8.36
C PHE A 261 -8.19 0.37 -9.82
N VAL A 262 -9.03 -0.40 -10.50
CA VAL A 262 -8.84 -0.77 -11.91
C VAL A 262 -9.76 0.10 -12.76
N LYS A 263 -9.25 0.67 -13.86
CA LYS A 263 -10.05 1.39 -14.86
C LYS A 263 -10.92 0.38 -15.61
N THR A 264 -12.25 0.61 -15.63
CA THR A 264 -13.25 -0.25 -16.29
C THR A 264 -14.03 0.56 -17.31
#